data_bb1b30c0968e872be3b332be5da7da37
#
_entry.id   bb1b30c0968e872be3b332be5da7da37
#
_cell.length_a   1.000
_cell.length_b   1.000
_cell.length_c   1.000
_cell.angle_alpha   90.00
_cell.angle_beta   90.00
_cell.angle_gamma   90.00
#
_symmetry.space_group_name_H-M   'P 1'
#
loop_
_entity.id
_entity.type
_entity.pdbx_description
1 polymer ?
#
loop_
_entity_poly.entity_id
_entity_poly.type
_entity_poly.pdbx_seq_one_letter_code
_entity_poly.pdbx_strand_id
1 'polypeptide(L)'
;ETKFKDYIRLKESNNLMVAQKENKYANLLKKIPLEPFQGNLTTGHYFMLRNHKTNGFMVLDIDDKNINYKAAFAVTTSPLMTFSCPRSMFKFEKYSSDKHFNCIPEPQPVEPVCFHEKIRIVCHPSVYETPLYLFSPLISPFSYSRFSRNQEVLISSEESFFNCWTIEHINAEKRLEVEGMPVPSNEPFLIRHDQTGKLLS
;
A
#
# COMPACT_ATOMS: atom_id res chain seq x y z
N GLU A 1 -24.26 -7.61 -38.54
CA GLU A 1 -25.41 -7.10 -37.80
C GLU A 1 -25.40 -7.51 -36.30
N THR A 2 -25.06 -8.75 -35.97
CA THR A 2 -25.02 -9.25 -34.56
C THR A 2 -24.03 -8.46 -33.70
N LYS A 3 -22.80 -8.27 -34.16
CA LYS A 3 -21.75 -7.52 -33.41
C LYS A 3 -22.14 -6.07 -33.14
N PHE A 4 -22.90 -5.43 -34.03
CA PHE A 4 -23.36 -4.06 -33.83
C PHE A 4 -24.50 -3.98 -32.80
N LYS A 5 -25.39 -4.97 -32.77
CA LYS A 5 -26.44 -5.10 -31.75
C LYS A 5 -25.83 -5.37 -30.38
N ASP A 6 -24.83 -6.23 -30.31
CA ASP A 6 -24.11 -6.52 -29.06
C ASP A 6 -23.37 -5.26 -28.55
N TYR A 7 -22.74 -4.48 -29.43
CA TYR A 7 -22.12 -3.22 -29.08
C TYR A 7 -23.11 -2.22 -28.50
N ILE A 8 -24.29 -2.04 -29.15
CA ILE A 8 -25.34 -1.13 -28.63
C ILE A 8 -25.82 -1.58 -27.26
N ARG A 9 -26.08 -2.89 -27.10
CA ARG A 9 -26.50 -3.47 -25.81
C ARG A 9 -25.48 -3.23 -24.69
N LEU A 10 -24.19 -3.43 -24.98
CA LEU A 10 -23.11 -3.19 -24.02
C LEU A 10 -22.96 -1.69 -23.71
N LYS A 11 -23.18 -0.82 -24.68
CA LYS A 11 -23.15 0.63 -24.50
C LYS A 11 -24.32 1.10 -23.62
N GLU A 12 -25.52 0.64 -23.88
CA GLU A 12 -26.72 0.98 -23.10
C GLU A 12 -26.67 0.45 -21.66
N SER A 13 -26.08 -0.73 -21.46
CA SER A 13 -25.87 -1.31 -20.14
C SER A 13 -24.65 -0.77 -19.39
N ASN A 14 -23.92 0.18 -19.97
CA ASN A 14 -22.67 0.74 -19.43
C ASN A 14 -21.57 -0.32 -19.18
N ASN A 15 -21.64 -1.45 -19.88
CA ASN A 15 -20.73 -2.59 -19.74
C ASN A 15 -19.59 -2.59 -20.78
N LEU A 16 -19.41 -1.52 -21.53
CA LEU A 16 -18.21 -1.37 -22.37
C LEU A 16 -16.94 -1.34 -21.51
N MET A 17 -15.90 -1.99 -21.95
CA MET A 17 -14.61 -2.02 -21.24
C MET A 17 -14.07 -0.61 -20.92
N VAL A 18 -14.33 0.35 -21.83
CA VAL A 18 -13.96 1.75 -21.63
C VAL A 18 -14.74 2.34 -20.44
N ALA A 19 -16.06 2.18 -20.42
CA ALA A 19 -16.90 2.68 -19.34
C ALA A 19 -16.59 2.02 -18.00
N GLN A 20 -16.30 0.72 -17.98
CA GLN A 20 -15.86 0.03 -16.77
C GLN A 20 -14.52 0.58 -16.27
N LYS A 21 -13.59 0.84 -17.19
CA LYS A 21 -12.29 1.43 -16.87
C LYS A 21 -12.44 2.84 -16.31
N GLU A 22 -13.24 3.69 -16.95
CA GLU A 22 -13.56 5.05 -16.48
C GLU A 22 -14.20 5.05 -15.10
N ASN A 23 -15.19 4.19 -14.86
CA ASN A 23 -15.82 4.04 -13.55
C ASN A 23 -14.84 3.58 -12.47
N LYS A 24 -13.93 2.65 -12.81
CA LYS A 24 -12.88 2.20 -11.90
C LYS A 24 -11.96 3.36 -11.53
N TYR A 25 -11.51 4.16 -12.51
CA TYR A 25 -10.68 5.33 -12.23
C TYR A 25 -11.41 6.39 -11.42
N ALA A 26 -12.67 6.67 -11.74
CA ALA A 26 -13.48 7.62 -10.98
C ALA A 26 -13.56 7.22 -9.50
N ASN A 27 -13.76 5.93 -9.21
CA ASN A 27 -13.79 5.42 -7.85
C ASN A 27 -12.42 5.50 -7.15
N LEU A 28 -11.32 5.22 -7.86
CA LEU A 28 -9.98 5.26 -7.32
C LEU A 28 -9.45 6.68 -7.05
N LEU A 29 -9.96 7.66 -7.78
CA LEU A 29 -9.62 9.07 -7.61
C LEU A 29 -10.66 9.84 -6.77
N LYS A 30 -11.70 9.18 -6.30
CA LYS A 30 -12.71 9.77 -5.44
C LYS A 30 -12.07 10.28 -4.15
N LYS A 31 -12.24 11.57 -3.87
CA LYS A 31 -11.72 12.17 -2.64
C LYS A 31 -12.42 11.56 -1.42
N ILE A 32 -11.62 11.02 -0.51
CA ILE A 32 -12.09 10.50 0.78
C ILE A 32 -11.41 11.33 1.87
N PRO A 33 -12.17 11.97 2.77
CA PRO A 33 -11.56 12.72 3.85
C PRO A 33 -10.79 11.76 4.77
N LEU A 34 -9.56 12.13 5.13
CA LEU A 34 -8.83 11.49 6.22
C LEU A 34 -9.37 12.01 7.54
N GLU A 35 -9.55 11.12 8.48
CA GLU A 35 -9.85 11.50 9.84
C GLU A 35 -8.67 12.27 10.43
N PRO A 36 -8.90 13.43 11.08
CA PRO A 36 -7.82 14.16 11.73
C PRO A 36 -7.27 13.30 12.86
N PHE A 37 -6.00 12.98 12.75
CA PHE A 37 -5.33 12.11 13.70
C PHE A 37 -4.26 12.91 14.46
N GLN A 38 -4.34 12.90 15.79
CA GLN A 38 -3.36 13.51 16.66
C GLN A 38 -2.80 12.45 17.62
N GLY A 39 -1.49 12.36 17.70
CA GLY A 39 -0.83 11.44 18.61
C GLY A 39 0.02 10.40 17.90
N ASN A 40 -0.12 9.14 18.29
CA ASN A 40 0.71 8.04 17.80
C ASN A 40 0.03 7.32 16.63
N LEU A 41 0.82 6.74 15.73
CA LEU A 41 0.31 5.89 14.65
C LEU A 41 -0.42 4.67 15.24
N THR A 42 -1.53 4.31 14.62
CA THR A 42 -2.33 3.15 15.04
C THR A 42 -2.70 2.26 13.86
N THR A 43 -3.03 0.99 14.15
CA THR A 43 -3.42 -0.05 13.17
C THR A 43 -4.82 0.26 12.73
N GLY A 44 -5.59 0.89 12.57
CA GLY A 44 -7.00 1.03 12.18
C GLY A 44 -7.25 2.23 11.31
N HIS A 45 -6.37 3.21 11.37
CA HIS A 45 -6.54 4.47 10.66
C HIS A 45 -5.84 4.45 9.30
N TYR A 46 -6.49 5.09 8.33
CA TYR A 46 -5.89 5.33 7.03
C TYR A 46 -5.04 6.60 7.06
N PHE A 47 -3.90 6.54 6.37
CA PHE A 47 -2.95 7.64 6.26
C PHE A 47 -2.39 7.73 4.84
N MET A 48 -1.73 8.82 4.54
CA MET A 48 -0.91 9.00 3.34
C MET A 48 0.57 9.02 3.74
N LEU A 49 1.40 8.25 3.04
CA LEU A 49 2.85 8.25 3.24
C LEU A 49 3.49 9.31 2.33
N ARG A 50 4.24 10.21 2.92
CA ARG A 50 4.97 11.26 2.22
C ARG A 50 6.47 11.03 2.33
N ASN A 51 7.15 11.00 1.21
CA ASN A 51 8.61 10.94 1.21
C ASN A 51 9.18 12.30 1.63
N HIS A 52 10.00 12.31 2.67
CA HIS A 52 10.55 13.55 3.25
C HIS A 52 11.46 14.32 2.29
N LYS A 53 12.21 13.62 1.43
CA LYS A 53 13.16 14.26 0.49
C LYS A 53 12.47 14.83 -0.74
N THR A 54 11.58 14.06 -1.34
CA THR A 54 10.93 14.41 -2.62
C THR A 54 9.61 15.16 -2.44
N ASN A 55 9.07 15.17 -1.21
CA ASN A 55 7.74 15.66 -0.89
C ASN A 55 6.59 14.96 -1.67
N GLY A 56 6.90 13.87 -2.38
CA GLY A 56 5.92 13.07 -3.08
C GLY A 56 5.16 12.12 -2.14
N PHE A 57 3.88 11.92 -2.41
CA PHE A 57 3.07 10.93 -1.70
C PHE A 57 3.14 9.58 -2.41
N MET A 58 3.19 8.51 -1.62
CA MET A 58 3.12 7.15 -2.14
C MET A 58 1.76 6.90 -2.77
N VAL A 59 1.76 6.39 -3.98
CA VAL A 59 0.56 6.17 -4.80
C VAL A 59 0.66 4.84 -5.50
N LEU A 60 -0.46 4.12 -5.55
CA LEU A 60 -0.59 2.90 -6.34
C LEU A 60 -0.85 3.23 -7.81
N ASP A 61 -0.10 2.61 -8.71
CA ASP A 61 -0.38 2.60 -10.13
C ASP A 61 -1.05 1.28 -10.56
N ILE A 62 -2.35 1.36 -10.86
CA ILE A 62 -3.16 0.20 -11.23
C ILE A 62 -3.01 -0.20 -12.70
N ASP A 63 -2.42 0.65 -13.52
CA ASP A 63 -2.20 0.36 -14.93
C ASP A 63 -0.89 -0.40 -15.15
N ASP A 64 0.11 -0.14 -14.32
CA ASP A 64 1.39 -0.86 -14.37
C ASP A 64 1.31 -2.14 -13.53
N LYS A 65 0.84 -3.20 -14.19
CA LYS A 65 0.74 -4.54 -13.60
C LYS A 65 2.04 -5.29 -13.76
N ASN A 66 2.52 -5.85 -12.66
CA ASN A 66 3.64 -6.78 -12.72
C ASN A 66 3.14 -8.19 -13.06
N ILE A 67 3.68 -8.78 -14.12
CA ILE A 67 3.25 -10.09 -14.65
C ILE A 67 3.79 -11.24 -13.77
N ASN A 68 4.89 -11.01 -13.06
CA ASN A 68 5.59 -12.05 -12.31
C ASN A 68 4.88 -12.43 -11.00
N TYR A 69 3.98 -11.58 -10.50
CA TYR A 69 3.32 -11.77 -9.22
C TYR A 69 1.80 -11.65 -9.34
N LYS A 70 1.09 -12.37 -8.48
CA LYS A 70 -0.38 -12.38 -8.49
C LYS A 70 -0.94 -11.02 -8.06
N ALA A 71 -1.78 -10.44 -8.91
CA ALA A 71 -2.42 -9.14 -8.68
C ALA A 71 -1.43 -8.08 -8.16
N ALA A 72 -0.24 -8.01 -8.78
CA ALA A 72 0.78 -7.06 -8.39
C ALA A 72 0.72 -5.80 -9.24
N PHE A 73 0.89 -4.66 -8.58
CA PHE A 73 0.83 -3.33 -9.18
C PHE A 73 2.05 -2.51 -8.75
N ALA A 74 2.47 -1.60 -9.61
CA ALA A 74 3.57 -0.71 -9.29
C ALA A 74 3.18 0.33 -8.22
N VAL A 75 4.17 0.71 -7.44
CA VAL A 75 4.07 1.80 -6.47
C VAL A 75 5.00 2.91 -6.90
N THR A 76 4.48 4.11 -6.91
CA THR A 76 5.22 5.31 -7.30
C THR A 76 5.06 6.40 -6.25
N THR A 77 5.86 7.45 -6.36
CA THR A 77 5.68 8.69 -5.60
C THR A 77 5.22 9.80 -6.52
N SER A 78 4.18 10.52 -6.12
CA SER A 78 3.64 11.64 -6.90
C SER A 78 3.60 12.93 -6.08
N PRO A 79 4.25 14.00 -6.53
CA PRO A 79 4.15 15.31 -5.89
C PRO A 79 2.80 15.99 -6.19
N LEU A 80 2.08 15.53 -7.22
CA LEU A 80 0.80 16.09 -7.64
C LEU A 80 -0.39 15.57 -6.82
N MET A 81 -0.20 14.50 -6.07
CA MET A 81 -1.25 13.90 -5.25
C MET A 81 -1.39 14.64 -3.93
N THR A 82 -2.16 15.72 -3.91
CA THR A 82 -2.35 16.59 -2.74
C THR A 82 -3.59 16.26 -1.92
N PHE A 83 -4.39 15.31 -2.36
CA PHE A 83 -5.62 14.88 -1.69
C PHE A 83 -5.66 13.39 -1.45
N SER A 84 -6.38 12.98 -0.42
CA SER A 84 -6.58 11.58 -0.07
C SER A 84 -7.61 10.91 -0.97
N CYS A 85 -7.21 9.80 -1.56
CA CYS A 85 -8.07 8.95 -2.39
C CYS A 85 -7.67 7.48 -2.19
N PRO A 86 -8.47 6.50 -2.61
CA PRO A 86 -8.14 5.09 -2.42
C PRO A 86 -6.73 4.69 -2.88
N ARG A 87 -6.23 5.30 -3.94
CA ARG A 87 -4.87 5.03 -4.47
C ARG A 87 -3.73 5.50 -3.56
N SER A 88 -3.96 6.51 -2.72
CA SER A 88 -2.94 7.12 -1.87
C SER A 88 -3.13 6.83 -0.38
N MET A 89 -4.15 6.03 -0.05
CA MET A 89 -4.50 5.71 1.34
C MET A 89 -4.03 4.31 1.72
N PHE A 90 -3.31 4.24 2.82
CA PHE A 90 -2.76 3.01 3.38
C PHE A 90 -3.11 2.92 4.86
N LYS A 91 -3.07 1.71 5.40
CA LYS A 91 -3.16 1.47 6.85
C LYS A 91 -2.06 0.51 7.29
N PHE A 92 -1.69 0.56 8.55
CA PHE A 92 -0.84 -0.44 9.15
C PHE A 92 -1.68 -1.58 9.73
N GLU A 93 -1.17 -2.80 9.59
CA GLU A 93 -1.65 -3.99 10.28
C GLU A 93 -0.46 -4.66 10.96
N LYS A 94 -0.66 -5.21 12.16
CA LYS A 94 0.38 -6.01 12.81
C LYS A 94 0.64 -7.28 12.01
N TYR A 95 1.92 -7.61 11.85
CA TYR A 95 2.30 -8.86 11.20
C TYR A 95 2.10 -10.01 12.18
N SER A 96 1.25 -10.96 11.84
CA SER A 96 1.09 -12.21 12.58
C SER A 96 1.48 -13.37 11.67
N SER A 97 2.43 -14.19 12.12
CA SER A 97 2.80 -15.44 11.44
C SER A 97 1.72 -16.53 11.62
N ASP A 98 0.89 -16.39 12.67
CA ASP A 98 -0.02 -17.44 13.13
C ASP A 98 -1.45 -17.31 12.61
N LYS A 99 -1.66 -16.63 11.49
CA LYS A 99 -2.98 -16.62 10.87
C LYS A 99 -3.35 -18.04 10.43
N HIS A 100 -3.99 -18.77 11.33
CA HIS A 100 -4.69 -20.00 11.01
C HIS A 100 -5.69 -19.73 9.88
N PHE A 101 -5.69 -20.58 8.89
CA PHE A 101 -6.38 -20.54 7.61
C PHE A 101 -7.93 -20.41 7.68
N ASN A 102 -8.53 -20.30 8.85
CA ASN A 102 -9.97 -20.48 9.08
C ASN A 102 -10.69 -19.33 9.80
N CYS A 103 -10.11 -18.16 9.89
CA CYS A 103 -10.79 -17.08 10.60
C CYS A 103 -11.46 -16.11 9.64
N ILE A 104 -12.77 -15.96 9.80
CA ILE A 104 -13.51 -14.77 9.40
C ILE A 104 -12.67 -13.56 9.85
N PRO A 105 -12.40 -12.57 8.99
CA PRO A 105 -11.63 -11.40 9.38
C PRO A 105 -12.35 -10.66 10.51
N GLU A 106 -11.98 -10.96 11.74
CA GLU A 106 -12.44 -10.19 12.89
C GLU A 106 -11.84 -8.77 12.78
N PRO A 107 -12.62 -7.74 13.11
CA PRO A 107 -12.09 -6.38 13.16
C PRO A 107 -10.95 -6.36 14.17
N GLN A 108 -9.73 -6.12 13.67
CA GLN A 108 -8.55 -6.05 14.52
C GLN A 108 -8.70 -4.85 15.47
N PRO A 109 -8.37 -5.00 16.74
CA PRO A 109 -8.41 -3.88 17.68
C PRO A 109 -7.46 -2.78 17.19
N VAL A 110 -7.89 -1.54 17.39
CA VAL A 110 -7.04 -0.37 17.08
C VAL A 110 -5.98 -0.28 18.16
N GLU A 111 -4.75 -0.59 17.79
CA GLU A 111 -3.59 -0.58 18.68
C GLU A 111 -2.52 0.38 18.18
N PRO A 112 -1.71 0.96 19.07
CA PRO A 112 -0.58 1.77 18.65
C PRO A 112 0.44 0.92 17.89
N VAL A 113 1.02 1.50 16.85
CA VAL A 113 2.17 0.94 16.13
C VAL A 113 3.44 1.37 16.84
N CYS A 114 4.29 0.42 17.19
CA CYS A 114 5.52 0.67 17.93
C CYS A 114 6.76 0.57 17.03
N PHE A 115 7.83 1.27 17.44
CA PHE A 115 9.13 1.14 16.79
C PHE A 115 9.65 -0.31 16.89
N HIS A 116 10.28 -0.80 15.82
CA HIS A 116 10.78 -2.15 15.66
C HIS A 116 9.71 -3.28 15.68
N GLU A 117 8.44 -2.92 15.75
CA GLU A 117 7.35 -3.88 15.58
C GLU A 117 7.18 -4.27 14.10
N LYS A 118 6.91 -5.57 13.88
CA LYS A 118 6.63 -6.08 12.53
C LYS A 118 5.22 -5.71 12.08
N ILE A 119 5.13 -5.05 10.96
CA ILE A 119 3.89 -4.55 10.39
C ILE A 119 3.73 -4.94 8.94
N ARG A 120 2.49 -4.88 8.45
CA ARG A 120 2.13 -4.84 7.03
C ARG A 120 1.57 -3.49 6.68
N ILE A 121 1.81 -3.05 5.45
CA ILE A 121 1.22 -1.83 4.89
C ILE A 121 0.18 -2.27 3.87
N VAL A 122 -1.07 -1.92 4.13
CA VAL A 122 -2.24 -2.39 3.37
C VAL A 122 -2.91 -1.23 2.67
N CYS A 123 -3.29 -1.43 1.41
CA CYS A 123 -4.04 -0.44 0.63
C CYS A 123 -5.50 -0.33 1.09
N HIS A 124 -6.12 0.78 0.70
CA HIS A 124 -7.56 0.96 0.90
C HIS A 124 -8.38 -0.12 0.17
N PRO A 125 -9.41 -0.72 0.78
CA PRO A 125 -10.16 -1.85 0.20
C PRO A 125 -10.90 -1.52 -1.08
N SER A 126 -11.23 -0.24 -1.33
CA SER A 126 -11.86 0.18 -2.59
C SER A 126 -10.95 0.06 -3.82
N VAL A 127 -9.67 -0.26 -3.65
CA VAL A 127 -8.71 -0.39 -4.76
C VAL A 127 -8.91 -1.72 -5.49
N TYR A 128 -9.09 -2.79 -4.74
CA TYR A 128 -9.17 -4.14 -5.29
C TYR A 128 -10.07 -5.03 -4.42
N GLU A 129 -10.60 -6.10 -4.99
CA GLU A 129 -11.52 -7.03 -4.31
C GLU A 129 -10.89 -7.78 -3.14
N THR A 130 -9.59 -8.06 -3.24
CA THR A 130 -8.80 -8.69 -2.18
C THR A 130 -7.86 -7.68 -1.54
N PRO A 131 -7.49 -7.84 -0.25
CA PRO A 131 -6.50 -7.00 0.39
C PRO A 131 -5.19 -6.97 -0.40
N LEU A 132 -4.62 -5.80 -0.54
CA LEU A 132 -3.35 -5.57 -1.24
C LEU A 132 -2.31 -5.07 -0.25
N TYR A 133 -1.16 -5.73 -0.21
CA TYR A 133 -0.07 -5.48 0.72
C TYR A 133 1.15 -4.91 0.01
N LEU A 134 1.83 -3.97 0.65
CA LEU A 134 3.14 -3.49 0.18
C LEU A 134 4.13 -4.64 0.25
N PHE A 135 4.72 -4.95 -0.88
CA PHE A 135 5.51 -6.14 -1.13
C PHE A 135 6.85 -5.76 -1.77
N SER A 136 7.93 -6.37 -1.33
CA SER A 136 9.24 -6.13 -1.92
C SER A 136 10.00 -7.44 -2.12
N PRO A 137 10.00 -8.01 -3.34
CA PRO A 137 10.67 -9.26 -3.63
C PRO A 137 12.20 -9.10 -3.58
N LEU A 138 12.90 -10.21 -3.44
CA LEU A 138 14.36 -10.23 -3.55
C LEU A 138 14.80 -9.80 -4.96
N ILE A 139 15.91 -9.09 -5.02
CA ILE A 139 16.52 -8.72 -6.31
C ILE A 139 16.89 -9.99 -7.06
N SER A 140 16.43 -10.09 -8.28
CA SER A 140 16.78 -11.16 -9.22
C SER A 140 17.02 -10.56 -10.62
N PRO A 141 17.59 -11.31 -11.56
CA PRO A 141 17.73 -10.85 -12.95
C PRO A 141 16.42 -10.42 -13.63
N PHE A 142 15.29 -10.89 -13.09
CA PHE A 142 13.94 -10.62 -13.63
C PHE A 142 13.08 -9.71 -12.73
N SER A 143 13.56 -9.37 -11.52
CA SER A 143 12.82 -8.57 -10.56
C SER A 143 13.73 -7.53 -9.92
N TYR A 144 13.70 -6.33 -10.48
CA TYR A 144 14.42 -5.15 -9.98
C TYR A 144 13.72 -3.89 -10.46
N SER A 145 13.88 -2.80 -9.72
CA SER A 145 13.33 -1.51 -10.10
C SER A 145 13.87 -1.04 -11.45
N ARG A 146 12.99 -0.68 -12.36
CA ARG A 146 13.30 -0.30 -13.75
C ARG A 146 14.31 0.84 -13.85
N PHE A 147 14.26 1.81 -12.95
CA PHE A 147 15.12 2.99 -12.99
C PHE A 147 16.36 2.88 -12.11
N SER A 148 16.16 2.55 -10.82
CA SER A 148 17.27 2.51 -9.86
C SER A 148 18.07 1.21 -9.89
N ARG A 149 17.53 0.15 -10.46
CA ARG A 149 18.02 -1.23 -10.43
C ARG A 149 18.18 -1.79 -9.00
N ASN A 150 17.58 -1.11 -8.04
CA ASN A 150 17.48 -1.57 -6.66
C ASN A 150 16.31 -2.56 -6.50
N GLN A 151 16.10 -3.01 -5.28
CA GLN A 151 14.97 -3.84 -4.92
C GLN A 151 13.66 -3.14 -5.29
N GLU A 152 12.80 -3.84 -6.02
CA GLU A 152 11.53 -3.33 -6.48
C GLU A 152 10.52 -3.32 -5.32
N VAL A 153 9.66 -2.31 -5.31
CA VAL A 153 8.54 -2.23 -4.38
C VAL A 153 7.24 -2.26 -5.17
N LEU A 154 6.39 -3.19 -4.82
CA LEU A 154 5.11 -3.45 -5.48
C LEU A 154 4.01 -3.52 -4.42
N ILE A 155 2.77 -3.60 -4.88
CA ILE A 155 1.63 -3.96 -4.05
C ILE A 155 1.04 -5.24 -4.64
N SER A 156 0.83 -6.26 -3.80
CA SER A 156 0.34 -7.58 -4.23
C SER A 156 -0.72 -8.12 -3.28
N SER A 157 -1.61 -8.95 -3.81
CA SER A 157 -2.57 -9.70 -3.01
C SER A 157 -1.97 -10.97 -2.38
N GLU A 158 -0.72 -11.28 -2.70
CA GLU A 158 -0.02 -12.45 -2.19
C GLU A 158 0.53 -12.19 -0.79
N GLU A 159 0.11 -12.98 0.18
CA GLU A 159 0.66 -12.93 1.52
C GLU A 159 1.97 -13.72 1.58
N SER A 160 3.04 -13.04 1.95
CA SER A 160 4.37 -13.63 2.06
C SER A 160 5.22 -12.91 3.10
N PHE A 161 6.40 -13.45 3.38
CA PHE A 161 7.39 -12.79 4.25
C PHE A 161 7.89 -11.46 3.68
N PHE A 162 7.77 -11.27 2.36
CA PHE A 162 8.17 -10.04 1.68
C PHE A 162 7.21 -8.87 1.87
N ASN A 163 6.11 -9.07 2.61
CA ASN A 163 5.17 -8.02 3.02
C ASN A 163 5.48 -7.50 4.44
N CYS A 164 6.53 -8.00 5.06
CA CYS A 164 6.90 -7.63 6.43
C CYS A 164 7.84 -6.42 6.45
N TRP A 165 7.44 -5.41 7.20
CA TRP A 165 8.15 -4.15 7.36
C TRP A 165 8.30 -3.82 8.83
N THR A 166 9.30 -2.99 9.15
CA THR A 166 9.50 -2.45 10.49
C THR A 166 9.67 -0.94 10.42
N ILE A 167 9.21 -0.23 11.44
CA ILE A 167 9.40 1.22 11.55
C ILE A 167 10.59 1.49 12.47
N GLU A 168 11.49 2.35 12.03
CA GLU A 168 12.66 2.75 12.79
C GLU A 168 12.71 4.26 12.97
N HIS A 169 13.29 4.69 14.08
CA HIS A 169 13.55 6.10 14.31
C HIS A 169 14.64 6.59 13.33
N ILE A 170 14.49 7.84 12.85
CA ILE A 170 15.41 8.43 11.88
C ILE A 170 16.83 8.56 12.41
N ASN A 171 17.00 8.89 13.70
CA ASN A 171 18.30 8.93 14.36
C ASN A 171 18.67 7.53 14.86
N ALA A 172 19.79 7.01 14.34
CA ALA A 172 20.29 5.68 14.69
C ALA A 172 20.62 5.51 16.18
N GLU A 173 21.12 6.56 16.84
CA GLU A 173 21.50 6.52 18.25
C GLU A 173 20.29 6.32 19.18
N LYS A 174 19.14 6.86 18.79
CA LYS A 174 17.92 6.76 19.60
C LYS A 174 17.12 5.46 19.37
N ARG A 175 17.48 4.64 18.39
CA ARG A 175 16.67 3.46 18.01
C ARG A 175 16.47 2.47 19.14
N LEU A 176 17.53 2.23 19.93
CA LEU A 176 17.45 1.33 21.10
C LEU A 176 16.61 1.91 22.23
N GLU A 177 16.67 3.24 22.44
CA GLU A 177 15.91 3.90 23.48
C GLU A 177 14.41 3.91 23.22
N VAL A 178 14.00 4.01 21.94
CA VAL A 178 12.59 4.10 21.53
C VAL A 178 12.00 2.75 21.12
N GLU A 179 12.76 1.67 21.19
CA GLU A 179 12.26 0.34 20.85
C GLU A 179 11.01 -0.01 21.67
N GLY A 180 9.95 -0.44 21.01
CA GLY A 180 8.66 -0.73 21.63
C GLY A 180 7.82 0.50 22.03
N MET A 181 8.33 1.72 21.86
CA MET A 181 7.54 2.93 22.05
C MET A 181 6.64 3.21 20.86
N PRO A 182 5.44 3.79 21.10
CA PRO A 182 4.54 4.19 20.02
C PRO A 182 5.18 5.21 19.06
N VAL A 183 4.94 5.04 17.77
CA VAL A 183 5.47 5.93 16.72
C VAL A 183 4.63 7.20 16.64
N PRO A 184 5.21 8.41 16.81
CA PRO A 184 4.48 9.66 16.64
C PRO A 184 4.04 9.87 15.18
N SER A 185 2.79 10.32 14.97
CA SER A 185 2.22 10.48 13.62
C SER A 185 2.81 11.61 12.79
N ASN A 186 3.34 12.64 13.46
CA ASN A 186 3.81 13.86 12.80
C ASN A 186 5.34 13.96 12.69
N GLU A 187 6.05 12.92 13.11
CA GLU A 187 7.50 12.88 13.04
C GLU A 187 7.97 12.01 11.86
N PRO A 188 9.11 12.34 11.25
CA PRO A 188 9.68 11.51 10.21
C PRO A 188 10.25 10.20 10.78
N PHE A 189 9.98 9.11 10.11
CA PHE A 189 10.46 7.78 10.46
C PHE A 189 10.98 7.04 9.23
N LEU A 190 11.69 5.95 9.45
CA LEU A 190 12.17 5.07 8.40
C LEU A 190 11.31 3.81 8.36
N ILE A 191 11.02 3.34 7.16
CA ILE A 191 10.38 2.04 6.94
C ILE A 191 11.45 1.10 6.38
N ARG A 192 11.73 0.02 7.10
CA ARG A 192 12.71 -1.00 6.72
C ARG A 192 12.01 -2.28 6.32
N HIS A 193 12.43 -2.86 5.22
CA HIS A 193 11.98 -4.19 4.81
C HIS A 193 12.65 -5.27 5.68
N ASP A 194 11.86 -6.05 6.40
CA ASP A 194 12.34 -7.00 7.43
C ASP A 194 13.33 -8.03 6.85
N GLN A 195 13.03 -8.59 5.68
CA GLN A 195 13.83 -9.68 5.09
C GLN A 195 15.18 -9.21 4.51
N THR A 196 15.25 -8.01 3.97
CA THR A 196 16.46 -7.53 3.27
C THR A 196 17.19 -6.40 3.99
N GLY A 197 16.58 -5.85 5.04
CA GLY A 197 17.13 -4.70 5.76
C GLY A 197 17.18 -3.41 4.94
N LYS A 198 16.60 -3.37 3.74
CA LYS A 198 16.59 -2.18 2.88
C LYS A 198 15.51 -1.19 3.32
N LEU A 199 15.85 0.09 3.21
CA LEU A 199 14.91 1.17 3.51
C LEU A 199 14.01 1.46 2.30
N LEU A 200 12.74 1.73 2.57
CA LEU A 200 11.80 2.26 1.59
C LEU A 200 12.19 3.70 1.25
N SER A 201 12.47 3.97 -0.02
CA SER A 201 12.97 5.25 -0.50
C SER A 201 12.22 5.73 -1.75
#